data_aed9db07c7e3ccb4875bcaed2140603c
#
_entry.id   aed9db07c7e3ccb4875bcaed2140603c
#
_cell.length_a   1.000
_cell.length_b   1.000
_cell.length_c   1.000
_cell.angle_alpha   90.00
_cell.angle_beta   90.00
_cell.angle_gamma   90.00
#
_symmetry.space_group_name_H-M   'P 1'
#
loop_
_entity.id
_entity.type
_entity.pdbx_description
1 polymer ?
#
loop_
_entity_poly.entity_id
_entity_poly.type
_entity_poly.pdbx_seq_one_letter_code
_entity_poly.pdbx_strand_id
1 'polypeptide(L)'
;MSGCRGVERRRGWWVAILLAGVGIAAGAQGDKPNKQKQEPSDPTFSQRPAQKPQSLLIAEGKIKLDVVVSDAAGRPVLGLEPWEFKILDNGQPRKVLSFRRFDGVQVKPEPPVEVLLVIDMLNLPFQQVAYVRTQVDKFLRQNGGQLKQPTSVAQLTDAGLRVQPRPSTDGNAIASVVAGIREHVSMINPAMGGEGWVERFQRSARALDNIAQNELKKSGRKLVIWVGPGWPLLSRPSDGYTDKQQRRNFDSIVETSTALREARITMYSVSPVLVIQNGPNPMLYKNFLNPARTAHDAEAGDLGLKVLVTQTGGRIMGPDNDVVAQINQCIEDANAFYRIGFDPPIAKHPDEYHDLKVVVDKPGTTARTNTGYYDEPANR
;
A
#
# COMPACT_ATOMS: atom_id res chain seq x y z
N MET A 1 -15.28 34.23 52.75
CA MET A 1 -16.75 34.19 52.68
C MET A 1 -17.03 33.12 51.63
N SER A 2 -17.27 31.91 52.07
CA SER A 2 -18.57 31.26 52.25
C SER A 2 -19.23 30.96 50.91
N GLY A 3 -19.57 29.75 50.50
CA GLY A 3 -19.75 28.53 51.22
C GLY A 3 -19.98 27.35 50.29
N CYS A 4 -19.73 26.26 50.87
CA CYS A 4 -20.03 24.88 50.58
C CYS A 4 -21.49 24.53 50.28
N ARG A 5 -21.68 23.40 49.63
CA ARG A 5 -22.56 22.21 49.86
C ARG A 5 -23.07 21.69 48.55
N GLY A 6 -23.16 20.38 48.26
CA GLY A 6 -23.12 19.16 49.04
C GLY A 6 -23.71 18.06 48.16
N VAL A 7 -23.05 16.99 48.16
CA VAL A 7 -23.40 15.57 48.20
C VAL A 7 -24.89 15.20 48.05
N GLU A 8 -25.22 14.25 47.20
CA GLU A 8 -25.99 13.08 47.61
C GLU A 8 -25.91 11.90 46.61
N ARG A 9 -25.61 10.74 47.19
CA ARG A 9 -25.67 9.39 46.62
C ARG A 9 -27.08 8.80 46.78
N ARG A 10 -27.54 7.96 45.86
CA ARG A 10 -28.42 6.79 46.12
C ARG A 10 -28.15 5.74 45.04
N ARG A 11 -27.60 4.62 45.28
CA ARG A 11 -27.92 3.26 45.76
C ARG A 11 -29.29 2.76 45.24
N GLY A 12 -29.26 1.83 44.29
CA GLY A 12 -29.38 0.40 44.44
C GLY A 12 -30.84 -0.07 44.34
N TRP A 13 -31.04 -1.11 43.58
CA TRP A 13 -31.88 -2.27 44.03
C TRP A 13 -31.72 -3.44 43.07
N TRP A 14 -31.35 -4.51 43.66
CA TRP A 14 -31.38 -5.88 43.12
C TRP A 14 -32.78 -6.46 43.33
N VAL A 15 -33.34 -7.21 42.38
CA VAL A 15 -34.30 -8.26 42.69
C VAL A 15 -33.99 -9.47 41.80
N ALA A 16 -33.59 -10.52 42.50
CA ALA A 16 -33.56 -11.89 41.98
C ALA A 16 -34.84 -12.57 42.50
N ILE A 17 -35.52 -13.35 41.69
CA ILE A 17 -36.45 -14.36 42.17
C ILE A 17 -36.20 -15.68 41.44
N LEU A 18 -36.07 -16.68 42.26
CA LEU A 18 -35.81 -18.09 42.05
C LEU A 18 -37.13 -18.90 42.11
N LEU A 19 -37.03 -20.14 41.57
CA LEU A 19 -37.77 -21.38 41.97
C LEU A 19 -39.20 -21.59 41.44
N ALA A 20 -39.65 -22.72 41.16
CA ALA A 20 -39.29 -24.14 41.15
C ALA A 20 -40.54 -24.95 40.75
N GLY A 21 -40.37 -26.21 40.48
CA GLY A 21 -41.39 -27.20 40.71
C GLY A 21 -41.67 -28.11 39.50
N VAL A 22 -41.04 -29.22 39.32
CA VAL A 22 -41.31 -30.61 39.76
C VAL A 22 -42.73 -31.10 39.45
N GLY A 23 -42.86 -32.16 38.70
CA GLY A 23 -44.06 -32.98 38.56
C GLY A 23 -43.82 -34.25 37.72
N ILE A 24 -43.73 -35.34 38.41
CA ILE A 24 -43.54 -36.76 38.00
C ILE A 24 -44.93 -37.40 37.71
N ALA A 25 -45.01 -38.32 36.79
CA ALA A 25 -45.62 -39.69 36.86
C ALA A 25 -45.98 -40.17 35.45
N ALA A 26 -45.45 -41.21 34.95
CA ALA A 26 -45.63 -42.67 35.09
C ALA A 26 -47.01 -43.18 34.59
N GLY A 27 -46.94 -44.13 33.67
CA GLY A 27 -47.95 -45.15 33.58
C GLY A 27 -48.30 -45.69 32.21
N ALA A 28 -47.69 -46.83 31.83
CA ALA A 28 -48.28 -48.11 31.35
C ALA A 28 -48.93 -48.29 29.98
N GLN A 29 -48.23 -49.08 29.20
CA GLN A 29 -48.64 -50.29 28.41
C GLN A 29 -50.00 -50.40 27.74
N GLY A 30 -49.96 -50.81 26.47
CA GLY A 30 -51.14 -51.39 25.74
C GLY A 30 -50.80 -51.74 24.29
N ASP A 31 -50.93 -53.00 23.99
CA ASP A 31 -50.55 -53.80 22.83
C ASP A 31 -51.15 -53.42 21.45
N LYS A 32 -50.46 -53.92 20.43
CA LYS A 32 -50.57 -53.96 18.96
C LYS A 32 -52.01 -54.34 18.44
N PRO A 33 -52.36 -54.31 17.12
CA PRO A 33 -51.51 -54.57 15.96
C PRO A 33 -51.79 -53.78 14.66
N ASN A 34 -50.70 -53.71 13.88
CA ASN A 34 -50.60 -53.85 12.41
C ASN A 34 -51.73 -53.46 11.46
N LYS A 35 -51.54 -52.45 10.64
CA LYS A 35 -51.98 -52.39 9.23
C LYS A 35 -51.07 -51.54 8.40
N GLN A 36 -50.37 -52.18 7.45
CA GLN A 36 -49.63 -51.54 6.36
C GLN A 36 -50.55 -50.65 5.53
N LYS A 37 -50.17 -49.40 5.35
CA LYS A 37 -50.52 -48.55 4.21
C LYS A 37 -49.25 -48.01 3.61
N GLN A 38 -49.00 -48.40 2.37
CA GLN A 38 -48.03 -47.82 1.50
C GLN A 38 -48.42 -46.36 1.25
N GLU A 39 -47.50 -45.46 1.59
CA GLU A 39 -47.49 -44.07 1.08
C GLU A 39 -46.40 -43.93 -0.01
N PRO A 40 -46.64 -43.06 -0.99
CA PRO A 40 -45.76 -42.92 -2.17
C PRO A 40 -44.44 -42.31 -1.84
N SER A 41 -43.40 -42.85 -2.47
CA SER A 41 -42.01 -42.41 -2.40
C SER A 41 -41.86 -40.96 -2.88
N ASP A 42 -41.44 -40.07 -1.96
CA ASP A 42 -40.89 -38.76 -2.28
C ASP A 42 -39.58 -38.90 -3.09
N PRO A 43 -39.36 -38.06 -4.11
CA PRO A 43 -38.13 -38.08 -4.85
C PRO A 43 -36.98 -37.56 -3.97
N THR A 44 -36.07 -38.46 -3.64
CA THR A 44 -34.80 -38.16 -2.98
C THR A 44 -34.06 -37.07 -3.76
N PHE A 45 -34.01 -35.87 -3.21
CA PHE A 45 -33.07 -34.86 -3.65
C PHE A 45 -31.65 -35.38 -3.37
N SER A 46 -31.04 -35.93 -4.41
CA SER A 46 -29.60 -36.25 -4.42
C SER A 46 -28.83 -34.96 -4.15
N GLN A 47 -28.29 -34.80 -2.95
CA GLN A 47 -27.33 -33.77 -2.63
C GLN A 47 -26.12 -33.99 -3.54
N ARG A 48 -26.01 -33.17 -4.58
CA ARG A 48 -24.80 -33.05 -5.36
C ARG A 48 -23.66 -32.69 -4.38
N PRO A 49 -22.55 -33.43 -4.34
CA PRO A 49 -21.40 -33.05 -3.54
C PRO A 49 -20.99 -31.64 -3.99
N ALA A 50 -20.82 -30.74 -3.03
CA ALA A 50 -20.25 -29.43 -3.30
C ALA A 50 -18.89 -29.64 -3.99
N GLN A 51 -18.85 -29.40 -5.28
CA GLN A 51 -17.59 -29.35 -6.02
C GLN A 51 -16.73 -28.28 -5.37
N LYS A 52 -15.60 -28.69 -4.75
CA LYS A 52 -14.51 -27.78 -4.41
C LYS A 52 -14.24 -26.95 -5.65
N PRO A 53 -14.18 -25.61 -5.56
CA PRO A 53 -13.82 -24.79 -6.70
C PRO A 53 -12.46 -25.26 -7.22
N GLN A 54 -12.44 -25.87 -8.39
CA GLN A 54 -11.22 -26.11 -9.13
C GLN A 54 -10.52 -24.76 -9.25
N SER A 55 -9.27 -24.68 -8.78
CA SER A 55 -8.41 -23.54 -9.05
C SER A 55 -8.37 -23.36 -10.56
N LEU A 56 -9.04 -22.33 -11.05
CA LEU A 56 -8.94 -21.92 -12.42
C LEU A 56 -7.47 -21.50 -12.65
N LEU A 57 -6.66 -22.42 -13.18
CA LEU A 57 -5.39 -22.12 -13.81
C LEU A 57 -5.70 -21.42 -15.14
N ILE A 58 -6.20 -20.19 -15.02
CA ILE A 58 -6.41 -19.28 -16.13
C ILE A 58 -5.07 -18.55 -16.30
N ALA A 59 -4.70 -18.27 -17.55
CA ALA A 59 -3.51 -17.53 -17.90
C ALA A 59 -3.30 -16.34 -16.96
N GLU A 60 -2.05 -16.17 -16.49
CA GLU A 60 -1.67 -15.08 -15.59
C GLU A 60 -1.82 -13.72 -16.24
N GLY A 61 -2.83 -13.13 -16.60
CA GLY A 61 -3.00 -11.87 -17.33
C GLY A 61 -1.74 -10.99 -17.47
N LYS A 62 -1.66 -10.22 -18.54
CA LYS A 62 -0.51 -9.34 -18.86
C LYS A 62 -0.23 -8.31 -17.77
N ILE A 63 -1.29 -7.73 -17.19
CA ILE A 63 -1.21 -6.76 -16.08
C ILE A 63 -1.48 -7.49 -14.78
N LYS A 64 -0.56 -7.34 -13.83
CA LYS A 64 -0.67 -7.90 -12.47
C LYS A 64 -0.76 -6.76 -11.47
N LEU A 65 -1.79 -6.78 -10.63
CA LEU A 65 -2.04 -5.79 -9.59
C LEU A 65 -1.90 -6.42 -8.21
N ASP A 66 -1.20 -5.75 -7.33
CA ASP A 66 -1.27 -6.01 -5.90
C ASP A 66 -2.28 -5.03 -5.28
N VAL A 67 -3.39 -5.56 -4.80
CA VAL A 67 -4.53 -4.79 -4.30
C VAL A 67 -4.61 -4.94 -2.79
N VAL A 68 -4.52 -3.83 -2.08
CA VAL A 68 -4.77 -3.76 -0.63
C VAL A 68 -6.19 -3.28 -0.42
N VAL A 69 -6.98 -4.05 0.33
CA VAL A 69 -8.35 -3.66 0.68
C VAL A 69 -8.41 -3.36 2.17
N SER A 70 -8.94 -2.21 2.53
CA SER A 70 -9.07 -1.74 3.91
C SER A 70 -10.51 -1.38 4.24
N ASP A 71 -10.91 -1.54 5.51
CA ASP A 71 -12.16 -1.01 6.04
C ASP A 71 -12.04 0.52 6.33
N ALA A 72 -13.11 1.13 6.82
CA ALA A 72 -13.15 2.55 7.16
C ALA A 72 -12.15 2.93 8.28
N ALA A 73 -11.71 1.98 9.10
CA ALA A 73 -10.68 2.18 10.12
C ALA A 73 -9.25 1.96 9.56
N GLY A 74 -9.11 1.67 8.26
CA GLY A 74 -7.83 1.41 7.61
C GLY A 74 -7.26 0.00 7.86
N ARG A 75 -8.02 -0.90 8.49
CA ARG A 75 -7.59 -2.28 8.78
C ARG A 75 -7.76 -3.15 7.54
N PRO A 76 -6.84 -4.10 7.28
CA PRO A 76 -6.95 -5.00 6.15
C PRO A 76 -8.25 -5.82 6.16
N VAL A 77 -8.93 -5.90 5.03
CA VAL A 77 -10.09 -6.76 4.82
C VAL A 77 -9.63 -8.05 4.17
N LEU A 78 -9.84 -9.16 4.86
CA LEU A 78 -9.43 -10.50 4.44
C LEU A 78 -10.62 -11.31 3.91
N GLY A 79 -10.31 -12.44 3.25
CA GLY A 79 -11.31 -13.44 2.86
C GLY A 79 -12.18 -13.07 1.66
N LEU A 80 -11.84 -11.99 0.92
CA LEU A 80 -12.56 -11.64 -0.29
C LEU A 80 -12.27 -12.65 -1.41
N GLU A 81 -13.27 -12.87 -2.25
CA GLU A 81 -13.23 -13.81 -3.36
C GLU A 81 -13.18 -13.07 -4.71
N PRO A 82 -12.73 -13.69 -5.81
CA PRO A 82 -12.49 -13.02 -7.08
C PRO A 82 -13.72 -12.32 -7.67
N TRP A 83 -14.93 -12.81 -7.42
CA TRP A 83 -16.17 -12.21 -7.91
C TRP A 83 -16.58 -10.92 -7.18
N GLU A 84 -15.98 -10.64 -6.01
CA GLU A 84 -16.18 -9.38 -5.28
C GLU A 84 -15.35 -8.23 -5.87
N PHE A 85 -14.44 -8.53 -6.81
CA PHE A 85 -13.58 -7.54 -7.45
C PHE A 85 -14.06 -7.18 -8.86
N LYS A 86 -14.17 -5.88 -9.12
CA LYS A 86 -14.43 -5.33 -10.45
C LYS A 86 -13.23 -4.49 -10.85
N ILE A 87 -12.59 -4.84 -11.97
CA ILE A 87 -11.50 -4.06 -12.56
C ILE A 87 -12.11 -3.19 -13.65
N LEU A 88 -11.87 -1.89 -13.58
CA LEU A 88 -12.27 -0.93 -14.59
C LEU A 88 -10.99 -0.36 -15.22
N ASP A 89 -10.91 -0.42 -16.55
CA ASP A 89 -9.84 0.11 -17.38
C ASP A 89 -10.47 1.15 -18.30
N ASN A 90 -10.08 2.42 -18.16
CA ASN A 90 -10.76 3.56 -18.80
C ASN A 90 -12.29 3.51 -18.58
N GLY A 91 -12.71 3.09 -17.37
CA GLY A 91 -14.13 2.94 -17.02
C GLY A 91 -14.82 1.70 -17.57
N GLN A 92 -14.14 0.90 -18.40
CA GLN A 92 -14.68 -0.33 -18.97
C GLN A 92 -14.33 -1.55 -18.11
N PRO A 93 -15.28 -2.46 -17.84
CA PRO A 93 -15.01 -3.64 -17.02
C PRO A 93 -14.06 -4.60 -17.72
N ARG A 94 -13.12 -5.17 -16.96
CA ARG A 94 -12.18 -6.19 -17.41
C ARG A 94 -12.38 -7.49 -16.64
N LYS A 95 -12.16 -8.60 -17.35
CA LYS A 95 -12.26 -9.92 -16.73
C LYS A 95 -11.04 -10.20 -15.87
N VAL A 96 -11.27 -10.65 -14.63
CA VAL A 96 -10.22 -11.20 -13.77
C VAL A 96 -9.78 -12.54 -14.35
N LEU A 97 -8.51 -12.68 -14.71
CA LEU A 97 -7.93 -13.89 -15.27
C LEU A 97 -7.19 -14.72 -14.23
N SER A 98 -6.52 -14.08 -13.29
CA SER A 98 -5.87 -14.75 -12.17
C SER A 98 -6.18 -14.04 -10.86
N PHE A 99 -6.24 -14.82 -9.78
CA PHE A 99 -6.52 -14.29 -8.45
C PHE A 99 -5.76 -15.10 -7.41
N ARG A 100 -5.07 -14.40 -6.51
CA ARG A 100 -4.45 -14.98 -5.31
C ARG A 100 -4.68 -14.06 -4.14
N ARG A 101 -5.04 -14.61 -2.98
CA ARG A 101 -5.13 -13.88 -1.72
C ARG A 101 -3.95 -14.24 -0.83
N PHE A 102 -3.46 -13.24 -0.12
CA PHE A 102 -2.41 -13.37 0.88
C PHE A 102 -2.91 -12.78 2.19
N ASP A 103 -2.95 -13.57 3.24
CA ASP A 103 -3.45 -13.16 4.55
C ASP A 103 -2.32 -13.01 5.59
N GLY A 104 -1.08 -13.24 5.17
CA GLY A 104 0.11 -13.13 6.00
C GLY A 104 0.29 -14.22 7.05
N VAL A 105 -0.71 -15.08 7.25
CA VAL A 105 -0.71 -16.16 8.25
C VAL A 105 -0.75 -17.52 7.57
N GLN A 106 -1.83 -17.83 6.87
CA GLN A 106 -2.02 -19.12 6.21
C GLN A 106 -1.40 -19.16 4.81
N VAL A 107 -1.56 -18.07 4.06
CA VAL A 107 -1.05 -17.93 2.68
C VAL A 107 -0.05 -16.78 2.64
N LYS A 108 1.22 -17.13 2.64
CA LYS A 108 2.32 -16.16 2.48
C LYS A 108 2.73 -16.02 1.03
N PRO A 109 3.13 -14.83 0.59
CA PRO A 109 3.70 -14.67 -0.75
C PRO A 109 5.08 -15.33 -0.82
N GLU A 110 5.37 -15.92 -1.98
CA GLU A 110 6.70 -16.43 -2.29
C GLU A 110 7.13 -15.87 -3.66
N PRO A 111 8.24 -15.16 -3.72
CA PRO A 111 9.08 -14.73 -2.58
C PRO A 111 8.32 -13.81 -1.61
N PRO A 112 8.81 -13.66 -0.37
CA PRO A 112 8.21 -12.77 0.62
C PRO A 112 8.18 -11.32 0.12
N VAL A 113 7.28 -10.50 0.67
CA VAL A 113 7.29 -9.06 0.41
C VAL A 113 8.54 -8.46 1.03
N GLU A 114 9.33 -7.73 0.24
CA GLU A 114 10.50 -7.01 0.73
C GLU A 114 10.16 -5.56 1.08
N VAL A 115 10.82 -5.03 2.10
CA VAL A 115 10.71 -3.64 2.54
C VAL A 115 12.02 -2.92 2.31
N LEU A 116 11.99 -1.80 1.59
CA LEU A 116 13.12 -0.89 1.45
C LEU A 116 12.80 0.42 2.18
N LEU A 117 13.53 0.71 3.26
CA LEU A 117 13.46 1.99 3.96
C LEU A 117 14.47 2.96 3.34
N VAL A 118 14.00 4.03 2.72
CA VAL A 118 14.86 5.08 2.16
C VAL A 118 14.94 6.25 3.15
N ILE A 119 16.11 6.48 3.73
CA ILE A 119 16.38 7.65 4.57
C ILE A 119 16.82 8.78 3.65
N ASP A 120 15.98 9.79 3.51
CA ASP A 120 16.19 10.92 2.60
C ASP A 120 17.02 12.02 3.26
N MET A 121 18.33 11.81 3.35
CA MET A 121 19.25 12.80 3.93
C MET A 121 19.52 13.97 2.98
N LEU A 122 19.17 13.85 1.69
CA LEU A 122 19.34 14.93 0.71
C LEU A 122 18.32 16.07 0.93
N ASN A 123 17.07 15.70 1.25
CA ASN A 123 15.96 16.64 1.37
C ASN A 123 15.62 16.98 2.83
N LEU A 124 16.10 16.20 3.80
CA LEU A 124 15.95 16.50 5.23
C LEU A 124 16.85 17.69 5.64
N PRO A 125 16.36 18.61 6.48
CA PRO A 125 17.22 19.52 7.20
C PRO A 125 18.24 18.76 8.05
N PHE A 126 19.47 19.22 8.08
CA PHE A 126 20.57 18.54 8.80
C PHE A 126 20.20 18.19 10.25
N GLN A 127 19.55 19.12 10.96
CA GLN A 127 19.13 18.91 12.36
C GLN A 127 18.14 17.78 12.55
N GLN A 128 17.45 17.36 11.48
CA GLN A 128 16.43 16.31 11.53
C GLN A 128 16.96 14.93 11.12
N VAL A 129 18.13 14.87 10.51
CA VAL A 129 18.76 13.62 10.08
C VAL A 129 18.97 12.69 11.28
N ALA A 130 19.55 13.21 12.38
CA ALA A 130 19.79 12.44 13.60
C ALA A 130 18.47 11.89 14.19
N TYR A 131 17.42 12.72 14.21
CA TYR A 131 16.11 12.31 14.68
C TYR A 131 15.54 11.15 13.83
N VAL A 132 15.50 11.30 12.51
CA VAL A 132 14.98 10.26 11.60
C VAL A 132 15.77 8.96 11.74
N ARG A 133 17.09 9.03 11.82
CA ARG A 133 17.94 7.85 12.07
C ARG A 133 17.58 7.15 13.38
N THR A 134 17.37 7.92 14.45
CA THR A 134 16.96 7.37 15.76
C THR A 134 15.58 6.69 15.66
N GLN A 135 14.63 7.24 14.91
CA GLN A 135 13.32 6.62 14.73
C GLN A 135 13.40 5.34 13.89
N VAL A 136 14.22 5.33 12.83
CA VAL A 136 14.46 4.12 12.03
C VAL A 136 15.18 3.06 12.86
N ASP A 137 16.19 3.43 13.68
CA ASP A 137 16.85 2.49 14.61
C ASP A 137 15.86 1.88 15.62
N LYS A 138 14.98 2.71 16.21
CA LYS A 138 13.92 2.23 17.11
C LYS A 138 12.99 1.24 16.41
N PHE A 139 12.56 1.54 15.18
CA PHE A 139 11.74 0.62 14.39
C PHE A 139 12.46 -0.72 14.19
N LEU A 140 13.72 -0.70 13.77
CA LEU A 140 14.50 -1.91 13.49
C LEU A 140 14.73 -2.78 14.72
N ARG A 141 14.82 -2.17 15.91
CA ARG A 141 15.03 -2.91 17.19
C ARG A 141 13.74 -3.35 17.88
N GLN A 142 12.58 -3.06 17.31
CA GLN A 142 11.31 -3.55 17.86
C GLN A 142 11.30 -5.08 17.95
N ASN A 143 10.55 -5.61 18.91
CA ASN A 143 10.40 -7.06 19.13
C ASN A 143 11.74 -7.82 19.20
N GLY A 144 12.75 -7.22 19.83
CA GLY A 144 14.09 -7.82 19.93
C GLY A 144 14.87 -7.80 18.62
N GLY A 145 14.45 -7.00 17.63
CA GLY A 145 15.05 -6.91 16.30
C GLY A 145 14.51 -7.95 15.31
N GLN A 146 13.44 -8.66 15.64
CA GLN A 146 12.80 -9.59 14.70
C GLN A 146 11.80 -8.88 13.79
N LEU A 147 12.15 -8.70 12.54
CA LEU A 147 11.31 -8.08 11.53
C LEU A 147 10.41 -9.12 10.85
N LYS A 148 9.14 -8.76 10.62
CA LYS A 148 8.17 -9.64 9.94
C LYS A 148 8.50 -9.83 8.46
N GLN A 149 9.11 -8.82 7.83
CA GLN A 149 9.44 -8.80 6.42
C GLN A 149 10.94 -8.62 6.23
N PRO A 150 11.57 -9.27 5.23
CA PRO A 150 12.93 -8.95 4.84
C PRO A 150 13.04 -7.47 4.52
N THR A 151 13.90 -6.78 5.24
CA THR A 151 14.04 -5.32 5.17
C THR A 151 15.47 -4.94 4.80
N SER A 152 15.63 -3.92 3.99
CA SER A 152 16.89 -3.26 3.72
C SER A 152 16.75 -1.75 3.92
N VAL A 153 17.87 -1.07 4.11
CA VAL A 153 17.93 0.39 4.27
C VAL A 153 18.75 0.99 3.12
N ALA A 154 18.24 2.08 2.59
CA ALA A 154 18.94 2.93 1.64
C ALA A 154 19.13 4.33 2.23
N GLN A 155 20.23 5.00 1.85
CA GLN A 155 20.51 6.39 2.19
C GLN A 155 20.60 7.19 0.91
N LEU A 156 19.86 8.26 0.85
CA LEU A 156 19.98 9.25 -0.22
C LEU A 156 20.71 10.48 0.29
N THR A 157 21.83 10.80 -0.34
CA THR A 157 22.63 12.01 -0.09
C THR A 157 22.92 12.73 -1.40
N ASP A 158 23.61 13.85 -1.35
CA ASP A 158 24.13 14.51 -2.55
C ASP A 158 25.24 13.71 -3.27
N ALA A 159 25.88 12.74 -2.60
CA ALA A 159 26.77 11.77 -3.23
C ALA A 159 26.01 10.64 -3.96
N GLY A 160 24.66 10.59 -3.84
CA GLY A 160 23.77 9.61 -4.47
C GLY A 160 23.14 8.63 -3.49
N LEU A 161 22.60 7.55 -4.05
CA LEU A 161 21.89 6.49 -3.30
C LEU A 161 22.88 5.37 -2.92
N ARG A 162 22.86 5.00 -1.65
CA ARG A 162 23.53 3.79 -1.14
C ARG A 162 22.49 2.85 -0.58
N VAL A 163 22.42 1.63 -1.09
CA VAL A 163 21.48 0.61 -0.66
C VAL A 163 22.23 -0.53 0.01
N GLN A 164 21.72 -1.01 1.15
CA GLN A 164 22.19 -2.24 1.76
C GLN A 164 21.92 -3.41 0.80
N PRO A 165 22.93 -4.23 0.47
CA PRO A 165 22.83 -5.14 -0.69
C PRO A 165 21.91 -6.33 -0.48
N ARG A 166 21.60 -6.71 0.77
CA ARG A 166 20.75 -7.88 1.09
C ARG A 166 19.70 -7.52 2.13
N PRO A 167 18.41 -7.75 1.83
CA PRO A 167 17.36 -7.66 2.83
C PRO A 167 17.59 -8.69 3.95
N SER A 168 17.21 -8.33 5.18
CA SER A 168 17.33 -9.20 6.36
C SER A 168 16.09 -9.08 7.22
N THR A 169 15.76 -10.14 7.95
CA THR A 169 14.78 -10.11 9.04
C THR A 169 15.44 -9.85 10.41
N ASP A 170 16.77 -9.76 10.46
CA ASP A 170 17.52 -9.32 11.64
C ASP A 170 17.63 -7.78 11.66
N GLY A 171 16.69 -7.15 12.33
CA GLY A 171 16.66 -5.68 12.49
C GLY A 171 17.84 -5.14 13.29
N ASN A 172 18.43 -5.92 14.21
CA ASN A 172 19.60 -5.49 15.00
C ASN A 172 20.84 -5.38 14.09
N ALA A 173 21.02 -6.31 13.16
CA ALA A 173 22.09 -6.26 12.18
C ALA A 173 21.91 -5.02 11.25
N ILE A 174 20.68 -4.74 10.78
CA ILE A 174 20.39 -3.57 9.96
C ILE A 174 20.59 -2.28 10.76
N ALA A 175 20.14 -2.22 12.02
CA ALA A 175 20.32 -1.07 12.90
C ALA A 175 21.80 -0.72 13.10
N SER A 176 22.68 -1.73 13.17
CA SER A 176 24.12 -1.52 13.25
C SER A 176 24.69 -0.85 12.00
N VAL A 177 24.13 -1.17 10.81
CA VAL A 177 24.48 -0.48 9.56
C VAL A 177 23.98 0.98 9.60
N VAL A 178 22.75 1.22 10.06
CA VAL A 178 22.16 2.56 10.20
C VAL A 178 22.98 3.42 11.18
N ALA A 179 23.42 2.84 12.30
CA ALA A 179 24.27 3.55 13.26
C ALA A 179 25.62 3.97 12.68
N GLY A 180 26.17 3.20 11.74
CA GLY A 180 27.41 3.51 11.02
C GLY A 180 27.24 4.62 9.95
N ILE A 181 26.03 5.05 9.67
CA ILE A 181 25.75 6.16 8.76
C ILE A 181 26.31 7.45 9.38
N ARG A 182 27.32 8.02 8.77
CA ARG A 182 27.82 9.33 9.19
C ARG A 182 26.83 10.42 8.78
N GLU A 183 26.64 11.38 9.65
CA GLU A 183 25.90 12.59 9.29
C GLU A 183 26.63 13.27 8.12
N HIS A 184 25.86 13.52 7.07
CA HIS A 184 26.36 14.15 5.86
C HIS A 184 25.71 15.52 5.74
N VAL A 185 26.52 16.56 5.71
CA VAL A 185 26.06 17.91 5.39
C VAL A 185 25.94 17.99 3.88
N SER A 186 24.71 18.05 3.38
CA SER A 186 24.50 18.24 1.93
C SER A 186 25.13 19.54 1.47
N MET A 187 25.94 19.47 0.42
CA MET A 187 26.51 20.65 -0.26
C MET A 187 25.40 21.42 -1.00
N ILE A 188 24.28 20.76 -1.30
CA ILE A 188 23.15 21.38 -1.98
C ILE A 188 22.24 22.01 -0.93
N ASN A 189 22.51 23.28 -0.63
CA ASN A 189 21.73 24.00 0.37
C ASN A 189 20.32 24.33 -0.15
N PRO A 190 19.26 24.09 0.64
CA PRO A 190 17.91 24.61 0.34
C PRO A 190 17.87 26.11 0.05
N ALA A 191 18.79 26.89 0.62
CA ALA A 191 18.91 28.33 0.38
C ALA A 191 19.45 28.71 -1.02
N MET A 192 19.92 27.73 -1.83
CA MET A 192 20.36 27.99 -3.22
C MET A 192 19.21 28.32 -4.19
N GLY A 193 17.98 28.42 -3.69
CA GLY A 193 16.83 28.77 -4.51
C GLY A 193 16.48 27.74 -5.58
N GLY A 194 16.06 28.20 -6.75
CA GLY A 194 15.54 27.33 -7.81
C GLY A 194 16.52 26.29 -8.34
N GLU A 195 17.81 26.63 -8.46
CA GLU A 195 18.84 25.67 -8.92
C GLU A 195 19.03 24.51 -7.95
N GLY A 196 19.09 24.79 -6.65
CA GLY A 196 19.18 23.76 -5.63
C GLY A 196 17.93 22.86 -5.58
N TRP A 197 16.77 23.40 -5.92
CA TRP A 197 15.52 22.60 -6.02
C TRP A 197 15.56 21.64 -7.21
N VAL A 198 15.97 22.12 -8.37
CA VAL A 198 16.10 21.30 -9.58
C VAL A 198 17.11 20.18 -9.36
N GLU A 199 18.26 20.48 -8.77
CA GLU A 199 19.28 19.46 -8.51
C GLU A 199 18.80 18.39 -7.52
N ARG A 200 18.17 18.78 -6.40
CA ARG A 200 17.59 17.82 -5.44
C ARG A 200 16.50 16.95 -6.09
N PHE A 201 15.62 17.54 -6.89
CA PHE A 201 14.65 16.81 -7.66
C PHE A 201 15.31 15.76 -8.57
N GLN A 202 16.27 16.18 -9.41
CA GLN A 202 16.94 15.27 -10.35
C GLN A 202 17.70 14.14 -9.65
N ARG A 203 18.34 14.41 -8.50
CA ARG A 203 19.04 13.38 -7.71
C ARG A 203 18.06 12.38 -7.09
N SER A 204 16.94 12.88 -6.60
CA SER A 204 15.91 12.03 -6.01
C SER A 204 15.20 11.16 -7.07
N ALA A 205 14.89 11.73 -8.23
CA ALA A 205 14.31 10.99 -9.36
C ALA A 205 15.27 9.88 -9.84
N ARG A 206 16.57 10.20 -10.05
CA ARG A 206 17.58 9.19 -10.39
C ARG A 206 17.72 8.10 -9.31
N ALA A 207 17.61 8.46 -8.04
CA ALA A 207 17.67 7.48 -6.96
C ALA A 207 16.48 6.51 -7.03
N LEU A 208 15.28 7.03 -7.33
CA LEU A 208 14.10 6.21 -7.52
C LEU A 208 14.22 5.29 -8.75
N ASP A 209 14.69 5.81 -9.90
CA ASP A 209 14.94 5.01 -11.09
C ASP A 209 15.93 3.89 -10.81
N ASN A 210 17.03 4.18 -10.09
CA ASN A 210 18.00 3.17 -9.69
C ASN A 210 17.37 2.09 -8.79
N ILE A 211 16.47 2.46 -7.88
CA ILE A 211 15.71 1.49 -7.07
C ILE A 211 14.84 0.64 -8.00
N ALA A 212 14.03 1.27 -8.85
CA ALA A 212 13.12 0.56 -9.75
C ALA A 212 13.85 -0.42 -10.66
N GLN A 213 14.94 0.01 -11.33
CA GLN A 213 15.76 -0.82 -12.22
C GLN A 213 16.44 -2.00 -11.49
N ASN A 214 16.87 -1.81 -10.24
CA ASN A 214 17.44 -2.89 -9.46
C ASN A 214 16.37 -3.89 -8.99
N GLU A 215 15.19 -3.40 -8.65
CA GLU A 215 14.07 -4.24 -8.19
C GLU A 215 13.36 -4.97 -9.34
N LEU A 216 13.42 -4.48 -10.58
CA LEU A 216 12.96 -5.21 -11.78
C LEU A 216 13.64 -6.58 -11.94
N LYS A 217 14.88 -6.70 -11.50
CA LYS A 217 15.67 -7.95 -11.57
C LYS A 217 15.26 -8.98 -10.52
N LYS A 218 14.41 -8.61 -9.58
CA LYS A 218 13.98 -9.45 -8.46
C LYS A 218 12.47 -9.72 -8.55
N SER A 219 12.08 -10.95 -8.36
CA SER A 219 10.67 -11.31 -8.24
C SER A 219 10.09 -10.84 -6.90
N GLY A 220 8.74 -10.86 -6.77
CA GLY A 220 8.05 -10.51 -5.54
C GLY A 220 7.59 -9.04 -5.47
N ARG A 221 6.78 -8.75 -4.46
CA ARG A 221 6.27 -7.41 -4.16
C ARG A 221 7.25 -6.66 -3.28
N LYS A 222 7.41 -5.35 -3.50
CA LYS A 222 8.28 -4.49 -2.71
C LYS A 222 7.49 -3.30 -2.17
N LEU A 223 7.74 -2.96 -0.90
CA LEU A 223 7.29 -1.72 -0.30
C LEU A 223 8.48 -0.78 -0.16
N VAL A 224 8.46 0.34 -0.87
CA VAL A 224 9.48 1.38 -0.75
C VAL A 224 8.92 2.47 0.16
N ILE A 225 9.44 2.56 1.38
CA ILE A 225 9.01 3.53 2.39
C ILE A 225 10.04 4.66 2.42
N TRP A 226 9.64 5.81 1.89
CA TRP A 226 10.48 7.01 1.83
C TRP A 226 10.33 7.81 3.12
N VAL A 227 11.38 7.84 3.93
CA VAL A 227 11.41 8.52 5.24
C VAL A 227 12.09 9.87 5.08
N GLY A 228 11.27 10.92 5.00
CA GLY A 228 11.70 12.29 4.77
C GLY A 228 10.61 13.11 4.08
N PRO A 229 10.89 14.41 3.78
CA PRO A 229 9.91 15.30 3.17
C PRO A 229 9.61 14.93 1.70
N GLY A 230 10.45 14.11 1.09
CA GLY A 230 10.52 13.94 -0.36
C GLY A 230 11.25 15.10 -1.02
N TRP A 231 11.29 15.07 -2.33
CA TRP A 231 11.97 16.10 -3.14
C TRP A 231 11.06 17.28 -3.48
N PRO A 232 11.65 18.43 -3.86
CA PRO A 232 10.88 19.60 -4.28
C PRO A 232 9.94 19.26 -5.44
N LEU A 233 8.72 19.74 -5.37
CA LEU A 233 7.75 19.60 -6.45
C LEU A 233 7.96 20.72 -7.46
N LEU A 234 8.40 20.37 -8.65
CA LEU A 234 8.66 21.33 -9.71
C LEU A 234 7.42 21.45 -10.62
N SER A 235 6.89 22.64 -10.71
CA SER A 235 5.84 23.00 -11.68
C SER A 235 6.45 23.54 -12.97
N ARG A 236 5.59 23.70 -13.98
CA ARG A 236 5.96 24.32 -15.26
C ARG A 236 6.57 25.72 -15.04
N PRO A 237 7.68 26.07 -15.70
CA PRO A 237 8.19 27.43 -15.71
C PRO A 237 7.17 28.43 -16.24
N SER A 238 7.29 29.70 -15.84
CA SER A 238 6.38 30.76 -16.26
C SER A 238 6.35 30.98 -17.78
N ASP A 239 7.47 30.72 -18.45
CA ASP A 239 7.63 30.77 -19.90
C ASP A 239 7.28 29.46 -20.63
N GLY A 240 6.86 28.44 -19.85
CA GLY A 240 6.49 27.12 -20.35
C GLY A 240 7.69 26.21 -20.61
N TYR A 241 7.37 24.96 -20.99
CA TYR A 241 8.36 24.01 -21.47
C TYR A 241 8.45 24.04 -23.01
N THR A 242 9.65 23.85 -23.55
CA THR A 242 9.82 23.55 -24.98
C THR A 242 9.29 22.14 -25.28
N ASP A 243 8.91 21.87 -26.53
CA ASP A 243 8.44 20.53 -26.96
C ASP A 243 9.43 19.42 -26.60
N LYS A 244 10.73 19.71 -26.71
CA LYS A 244 11.79 18.78 -26.32
C LYS A 244 11.82 18.49 -24.81
N GLN A 245 11.50 19.48 -23.99
CA GLN A 245 11.40 19.30 -22.52
C GLN A 245 10.15 18.53 -22.15
N GLN A 246 9.01 18.85 -22.76
CA GLN A 246 7.75 18.14 -22.57
C GLN A 246 7.90 16.67 -22.94
N ARG A 247 8.50 16.37 -24.12
CA ARG A 247 8.76 14.99 -24.54
C ARG A 247 9.63 14.26 -23.52
N ARG A 248 10.74 14.86 -23.07
CA ARG A 248 11.61 14.24 -22.06
C ARG A 248 10.91 14.00 -20.72
N ASN A 249 10.09 14.95 -20.27
CA ASN A 249 9.30 14.76 -19.06
C ASN A 249 8.32 13.59 -19.21
N PHE A 250 7.63 13.53 -20.36
CA PHE A 250 6.69 12.46 -20.68
C PHE A 250 7.39 11.09 -20.70
N ASP A 251 8.49 10.97 -21.45
CA ASP A 251 9.27 9.73 -21.53
C ASP A 251 9.71 9.28 -20.11
N SER A 252 10.20 10.21 -19.27
CA SER A 252 10.59 9.90 -17.89
C SER A 252 9.40 9.45 -17.03
N ILE A 253 8.21 10.04 -17.20
CA ILE A 253 6.99 9.64 -16.50
C ILE A 253 6.58 8.23 -16.89
N VAL A 254 6.56 7.93 -18.19
CA VAL A 254 6.23 6.59 -18.72
C VAL A 254 7.21 5.55 -18.22
N GLU A 255 8.52 5.80 -18.35
CA GLU A 255 9.58 4.89 -17.91
C GLU A 255 9.50 4.62 -16.40
N THR A 256 9.43 5.66 -15.58
CA THR A 256 9.37 5.51 -14.10
C THR A 256 8.10 4.78 -13.66
N SER A 257 6.94 5.17 -14.19
CA SER A 257 5.65 4.55 -13.83
C SER A 257 5.61 3.07 -14.23
N THR A 258 6.11 2.75 -15.42
CA THR A 258 6.19 1.37 -15.93
C THR A 258 7.17 0.54 -15.10
N ALA A 259 8.38 1.06 -14.83
CA ALA A 259 9.37 0.36 -14.02
C ALA A 259 8.87 0.08 -12.59
N LEU A 260 8.19 1.04 -11.95
CA LEU A 260 7.61 0.84 -10.61
C LEU A 260 6.54 -0.26 -10.62
N ARG A 261 5.64 -0.26 -11.62
CA ARG A 261 4.59 -1.27 -11.78
C ARG A 261 5.18 -2.66 -12.03
N GLU A 262 6.12 -2.78 -12.96
CA GLU A 262 6.73 -4.06 -13.35
C GLU A 262 7.61 -4.63 -12.23
N ALA A 263 8.35 -3.78 -11.53
CA ALA A 263 9.08 -4.15 -10.32
C ALA A 263 8.13 -4.46 -9.14
N ARG A 264 6.82 -4.24 -9.29
CA ARG A 264 5.80 -4.44 -8.25
C ARG A 264 6.12 -3.64 -6.97
N ILE A 265 6.53 -2.40 -7.17
CA ILE A 265 6.83 -1.45 -6.09
C ILE A 265 5.57 -0.70 -5.72
N THR A 266 5.22 -0.72 -4.43
CA THR A 266 4.27 0.21 -3.81
C THR A 266 5.07 1.21 -2.99
N MET A 267 4.91 2.50 -3.28
CA MET A 267 5.63 3.57 -2.60
C MET A 267 4.84 4.12 -1.41
N TYR A 268 5.54 4.52 -0.36
CA TYR A 268 4.98 5.15 0.84
C TYR A 268 5.79 6.40 1.19
N SER A 269 5.11 7.43 1.68
CA SER A 269 5.75 8.65 2.19
C SER A 269 5.51 8.78 3.69
N VAL A 270 6.59 8.78 4.45
CA VAL A 270 6.62 9.00 5.90
C VAL A 270 7.39 10.27 6.18
N SER A 271 6.72 11.30 6.70
CA SER A 271 7.35 12.60 6.94
C SER A 271 7.14 13.06 8.38
N PRO A 272 8.22 13.27 9.17
CA PRO A 272 8.10 13.86 10.50
C PRO A 272 7.52 15.28 10.45
N VAL A 273 6.73 15.66 11.46
CA VAL A 273 6.06 16.98 11.55
C VAL A 273 7.03 18.15 11.40
N LEU A 274 8.22 18.02 11.97
CA LEU A 274 9.21 19.11 11.99
C LEU A 274 9.68 19.55 10.59
N VAL A 275 9.45 18.74 9.56
CA VAL A 275 9.88 19.06 8.17
C VAL A 275 8.92 20.00 7.46
N ILE A 276 7.68 20.14 7.94
CA ILE A 276 6.60 20.79 7.18
C ILE A 276 6.63 22.32 7.30
N GLN A 277 7.29 22.86 8.32
CA GLN A 277 7.18 24.30 8.65
C GLN A 277 7.78 25.28 7.63
N ASN A 278 8.60 24.80 6.68
CA ASN A 278 9.28 25.66 5.70
C ASN A 278 9.13 25.19 4.24
N GLY A 279 8.18 24.32 3.94
CA GLY A 279 7.98 23.77 2.60
C GLY A 279 6.82 24.42 1.84
N PRO A 280 6.74 24.21 0.51
CA PRO A 280 5.57 24.60 -0.28
C PRO A 280 4.32 23.90 0.23
N ASN A 281 3.15 24.46 -0.07
CA ASN A 281 1.84 23.93 0.31
C ASN A 281 1.82 22.39 0.24
N PRO A 282 1.59 21.66 1.35
CA PRO A 282 1.66 20.21 1.40
C PRO A 282 0.63 19.51 0.50
N MET A 283 -0.37 20.27 -0.01
CA MET A 283 -1.42 19.79 -0.90
C MET A 283 -1.12 20.04 -2.38
N LEU A 284 -0.03 20.73 -2.71
CA LEU A 284 0.30 21.10 -4.09
C LEU A 284 0.42 19.89 -5.03
N TYR A 285 0.85 18.72 -4.50
CA TYR A 285 0.94 17.48 -5.30
C TYR A 285 -0.40 17.05 -5.91
N LYS A 286 -1.53 17.49 -5.34
CA LYS A 286 -2.86 17.14 -5.88
C LYS A 286 -3.10 17.69 -7.27
N ASN A 287 -2.41 18.75 -7.67
CA ASN A 287 -2.50 19.32 -9.00
C ASN A 287 -1.91 18.40 -10.08
N PHE A 288 -1.07 17.43 -9.68
CA PHE A 288 -0.38 16.47 -10.52
C PHE A 288 -0.94 15.04 -10.43
N LEU A 289 -2.10 14.85 -9.80
CA LEU A 289 -2.74 13.53 -9.71
C LEU A 289 -3.44 13.12 -11.02
N ASN A 290 -3.74 14.07 -11.89
CA ASN A 290 -4.20 13.76 -13.24
C ASN A 290 -2.98 13.32 -14.07
N PRO A 291 -2.95 12.08 -14.56
CA PRO A 291 -1.79 11.56 -15.25
C PRO A 291 -1.56 12.28 -16.58
N ALA A 292 -0.30 12.48 -16.94
CA ALA A 292 0.05 12.98 -18.27
C ALA A 292 -0.34 11.94 -19.33
N ARG A 293 -1.23 12.29 -20.23
CA ARG A 293 -1.68 11.43 -21.34
C ARG A 293 -0.90 11.69 -22.63
N THR A 294 -0.30 12.86 -22.73
CA THR A 294 0.51 13.30 -23.86
C THR A 294 1.73 14.07 -23.36
N ALA A 295 2.73 14.23 -24.22
CA ALA A 295 3.90 15.03 -23.90
C ALA A 295 3.55 16.49 -23.55
N HIS A 296 2.45 17.03 -24.12
CA HIS A 296 1.99 18.39 -23.82
C HIS A 296 1.52 18.56 -22.38
N ASP A 297 0.97 17.50 -21.78
CA ASP A 297 0.42 17.53 -20.41
C ASP A 297 1.51 17.29 -19.37
N ALA A 298 2.69 16.79 -19.79
CA ALA A 298 3.72 16.31 -18.88
C ALA A 298 4.48 17.44 -18.19
N GLU A 299 4.53 17.37 -16.87
CA GLU A 299 5.31 18.25 -16.02
C GLU A 299 6.27 17.45 -15.13
N ALA A 300 7.36 18.08 -14.68
CA ALA A 300 8.28 17.44 -13.73
C ALA A 300 7.60 17.08 -12.40
N GLY A 301 6.55 17.83 -12.04
CA GLY A 301 5.75 17.58 -10.83
C GLY A 301 5.02 16.23 -10.82
N ASP A 302 4.74 15.64 -12.00
CA ASP A 302 4.13 14.31 -12.12
C ASP A 302 5.00 13.21 -11.52
N LEU A 303 6.32 13.42 -11.46
CA LEU A 303 7.29 12.57 -10.78
C LEU A 303 7.49 12.94 -9.30
N GLY A 304 6.61 13.74 -8.70
CA GLY A 304 6.67 14.08 -7.29
C GLY A 304 6.42 12.88 -6.38
N LEU A 305 7.14 12.76 -5.24
CA LEU A 305 7.01 11.60 -4.35
C LEU A 305 5.56 11.27 -4.01
N LYS A 306 4.76 12.25 -3.58
CA LYS A 306 3.36 12.02 -3.19
C LYS A 306 2.45 11.65 -4.36
N VAL A 307 2.78 12.10 -5.56
CA VAL A 307 2.09 11.70 -6.79
C VAL A 307 2.35 10.21 -7.05
N LEU A 308 3.61 9.80 -7.05
CA LEU A 308 4.00 8.39 -7.26
C LEU A 308 3.49 7.47 -6.15
N VAL A 309 3.47 7.93 -4.88
CA VAL A 309 2.83 7.19 -3.78
C VAL A 309 1.36 6.92 -4.09
N THR A 310 0.62 7.93 -4.54
CA THR A 310 -0.80 7.77 -4.90
C THR A 310 -0.96 6.85 -6.11
N GLN A 311 -0.16 7.05 -7.15
CA GLN A 311 -0.22 6.27 -8.39
C GLN A 311 0.14 4.78 -8.19
N THR A 312 1.00 4.44 -7.23
CA THR A 312 1.36 3.06 -6.91
C THR A 312 0.45 2.41 -5.84
N GLY A 313 -0.59 3.10 -5.39
CA GLY A 313 -1.55 2.59 -4.41
C GLY A 313 -1.04 2.57 -2.97
N GLY A 314 0.02 3.32 -2.66
CA GLY A 314 0.56 3.43 -1.31
C GLY A 314 -0.17 4.41 -0.41
N ARG A 315 0.50 4.84 0.66
CA ARG A 315 -0.05 5.79 1.65
C ARG A 315 0.88 6.98 1.83
N ILE A 316 0.31 8.17 1.83
CA ILE A 316 0.96 9.38 2.31
C ILE A 316 0.61 9.47 3.79
N MET A 317 1.60 9.21 4.65
CA MET A 317 1.38 9.31 6.08
C MET A 317 1.25 10.78 6.47
N GLY A 318 0.32 11.06 7.37
CA GLY A 318 0.12 12.41 7.92
C GLY A 318 1.37 12.89 8.68
N PRO A 319 1.48 14.21 8.88
CA PRO A 319 2.56 14.76 9.67
C PRO A 319 2.38 14.31 11.13
N ASP A 320 3.25 13.42 11.58
CA ASP A 320 3.30 12.92 12.94
C ASP A 320 4.76 12.64 13.32
N ASN A 321 5.11 12.86 14.58
CA ASN A 321 6.43 12.57 15.10
C ASN A 321 6.64 11.08 15.41
N ASP A 322 5.58 10.28 15.47
CA ASP A 322 5.72 8.83 15.62
C ASP A 322 6.01 8.15 14.27
N VAL A 323 7.23 8.36 13.78
CA VAL A 323 7.74 7.74 12.55
C VAL A 323 7.69 6.22 12.63
N VAL A 324 7.90 5.67 13.83
CA VAL A 324 7.86 4.22 14.06
C VAL A 324 6.47 3.65 13.79
N ALA A 325 5.43 4.28 14.34
CA ALA A 325 4.04 3.87 14.10
C ALA A 325 3.67 4.01 12.62
N GLN A 326 4.12 5.10 11.96
CA GLN A 326 3.89 5.31 10.53
C GLN A 326 4.53 4.22 9.67
N ILE A 327 5.79 3.84 9.94
CA ILE A 327 6.47 2.74 9.23
C ILE A 327 5.71 1.43 9.45
N ASN A 328 5.33 1.11 10.68
CA ASN A 328 4.56 -0.09 10.98
C ASN A 328 3.23 -0.13 10.21
N GLN A 329 2.51 0.98 10.14
CA GLN A 329 1.26 1.08 9.39
C GLN A 329 1.46 0.88 7.88
N CYS A 330 2.58 1.34 7.31
CA CYS A 330 2.91 1.05 5.92
C CYS A 330 3.17 -0.45 5.70
N ILE A 331 3.87 -1.10 6.63
CA ILE A 331 4.23 -2.52 6.54
C ILE A 331 3.01 -3.44 6.70
N GLU A 332 1.94 -2.99 7.34
CA GLU A 332 0.70 -3.77 7.41
C GLU A 332 0.17 -4.14 6.02
N ASP A 333 0.38 -3.31 5.02
CA ASP A 333 0.03 -3.59 3.63
C ASP A 333 0.81 -4.76 3.01
N ALA A 334 1.92 -5.21 3.62
CA ALA A 334 2.66 -6.40 3.23
C ALA A 334 2.02 -7.70 3.75
N ASN A 335 1.26 -7.60 4.85
CA ASN A 335 0.71 -8.78 5.52
C ASN A 335 -0.55 -9.31 4.81
N ALA A 336 -1.36 -8.42 4.21
CA ALA A 336 -2.63 -8.79 3.62
C ALA A 336 -2.89 -8.04 2.31
N PHE A 337 -2.99 -8.77 1.21
CA PHE A 337 -3.29 -8.19 -0.10
C PHE A 337 -3.80 -9.27 -1.07
N TYR A 338 -4.31 -8.82 -2.21
CA TYR A 338 -4.79 -9.65 -3.28
C TYR A 338 -3.95 -9.41 -4.53
N ARG A 339 -3.55 -10.47 -5.22
CA ARG A 339 -2.93 -10.37 -6.54
C ARG A 339 -3.97 -10.71 -7.58
N ILE A 340 -4.19 -9.77 -8.48
CA ILE A 340 -5.19 -9.90 -9.53
C ILE A 340 -4.52 -9.69 -10.87
N GLY A 341 -4.77 -10.59 -11.83
CA GLY A 341 -4.29 -10.45 -13.20
C GLY A 341 -5.43 -10.26 -14.19
N PHE A 342 -5.21 -9.43 -15.19
CA PHE A 342 -6.11 -9.20 -16.31
C PHE A 342 -5.33 -8.86 -17.59
N ASP A 343 -5.99 -8.94 -18.75
CA ASP A 343 -5.43 -8.49 -20.02
C ASP A 343 -5.93 -7.08 -20.35
N PRO A 344 -5.02 -6.16 -20.70
CA PRO A 344 -5.39 -4.84 -21.19
C PRO A 344 -6.07 -4.93 -22.57
N PRO A 345 -6.84 -3.90 -22.96
CA PRO A 345 -7.22 -3.76 -24.36
C PRO A 345 -5.97 -3.50 -25.21
N ILE A 346 -6.09 -3.66 -26.53
CA ILE A 346 -5.00 -3.33 -27.44
C ILE A 346 -4.83 -1.79 -27.44
N ALA A 347 -3.63 -1.31 -27.12
CA ALA A 347 -3.31 0.11 -27.18
C ALA A 347 -3.38 0.60 -28.63
N LYS A 348 -3.90 1.83 -28.82
CA LYS A 348 -4.08 2.46 -30.14
C LYS A 348 -2.83 3.18 -30.62
N HIS A 349 -1.99 3.62 -29.68
CA HIS A 349 -0.74 4.33 -29.94
C HIS A 349 0.30 3.98 -28.84
N PRO A 350 1.58 4.23 -29.10
CA PRO A 350 2.62 4.07 -28.07
C PRO A 350 2.34 4.93 -26.85
N ASP A 351 2.72 4.42 -25.69
CA ASP A 351 2.58 5.09 -24.39
C ASP A 351 1.13 5.51 -24.09
N GLU A 352 0.13 4.73 -24.54
CA GLU A 352 -1.27 5.01 -24.25
C GLU A 352 -1.52 4.83 -22.74
N TYR A 353 -2.00 5.91 -22.10
CA TYR A 353 -2.34 5.84 -20.69
C TYR A 353 -3.74 5.25 -20.47
N HIS A 354 -3.82 4.29 -19.57
CA HIS A 354 -5.04 3.64 -19.13
C HIS A 354 -5.33 3.96 -17.66
N ASP A 355 -6.48 4.57 -17.38
CA ASP A 355 -6.99 4.73 -16.01
C ASP A 355 -7.41 3.38 -15.45
N LEU A 356 -6.93 3.07 -14.25
CA LEU A 356 -7.21 1.82 -13.57
C LEU A 356 -7.96 2.06 -12.26
N LYS A 357 -9.08 1.37 -12.10
CA LYS A 357 -9.83 1.38 -10.84
C LYS A 357 -10.23 -0.04 -10.46
N VAL A 358 -9.90 -0.41 -9.25
CA VAL A 358 -10.41 -1.65 -8.63
C VAL A 358 -11.51 -1.27 -7.64
N VAL A 359 -12.68 -1.88 -7.82
CA VAL A 359 -13.84 -1.72 -6.95
C VAL A 359 -14.12 -3.05 -6.28
N VAL A 360 -14.37 -3.02 -4.97
CA VAL A 360 -14.75 -4.19 -4.18
C VAL A 360 -16.22 -4.10 -3.84
N ASP A 361 -16.96 -5.17 -4.11
CA ASP A 361 -18.40 -5.26 -3.86
C ASP A 361 -18.69 -5.59 -2.39
N LYS A 362 -18.13 -4.75 -1.51
CA LYS A 362 -18.32 -4.82 -0.04
C LYS A 362 -18.40 -3.40 0.51
N PRO A 363 -19.56 -2.99 1.06
CA PRO A 363 -19.74 -1.66 1.61
C PRO A 363 -18.70 -1.30 2.68
N GLY A 364 -18.28 -0.03 2.72
CA GLY A 364 -17.33 0.48 3.70
C GLY A 364 -15.88 0.05 3.48
N THR A 365 -15.56 -0.52 2.31
CA THR A 365 -14.19 -0.90 1.97
C THR A 365 -13.59 0.04 0.93
N THR A 366 -12.27 0.17 0.95
CA THR A 366 -11.47 0.90 -0.03
C THR A 366 -10.37 0.00 -0.57
N ALA A 367 -10.29 -0.11 -1.90
CA ALA A 367 -9.21 -0.82 -2.58
C ALA A 367 -8.12 0.18 -3.02
N ARG A 368 -6.85 -0.15 -2.79
CA ARG A 368 -5.68 0.60 -3.24
C ARG A 368 -4.76 -0.29 -4.08
N THR A 369 -4.38 0.21 -5.22
CA THR A 369 -3.47 -0.43 -6.18
C THR A 369 -2.96 0.64 -7.14
N ASN A 370 -2.24 0.27 -8.18
CA ASN A 370 -1.88 1.21 -9.24
C ASN A 370 -3.13 1.91 -9.79
N THR A 371 -3.08 3.23 -9.98
CA THR A 371 -4.20 4.03 -10.49
C THR A 371 -4.25 4.07 -12.02
N GLY A 372 -3.22 3.56 -12.68
CA GLY A 372 -3.14 3.48 -14.14
C GLY A 372 -1.84 2.84 -14.60
N TYR A 373 -1.71 2.73 -15.91
CA TYR A 373 -0.51 2.21 -16.58
C TYR A 373 -0.42 2.77 -17.99
N TYR A 374 0.80 2.76 -18.53
CA TYR A 374 1.06 3.03 -19.94
C TYR A 374 1.21 1.69 -20.68
N ASP A 375 0.64 1.58 -21.87
CA ASP A 375 0.69 0.36 -22.70
C ASP A 375 1.18 0.65 -24.11
N GLU A 376 1.68 -0.39 -24.75
CA GLU A 376 2.23 -0.36 -26.10
C GLU A 376 1.33 -1.14 -27.06
N PRO A 377 1.22 -0.74 -28.34
CA PRO A 377 0.56 -1.54 -29.35
C PRO A 377 1.15 -2.92 -29.47
N ALA A 378 0.33 -3.93 -29.75
CA ALA A 378 0.74 -5.34 -29.83
C ALA A 378 1.77 -5.67 -30.94
N ASN A 379 2.05 -4.72 -31.85
CA ASN A 379 2.97 -4.88 -32.98
C ASN A 379 4.11 -3.84 -32.87
N ARG A 380 5.14 -4.19 -32.19
CA ARG A 380 6.50 -3.69 -32.38
C ARG A 380 7.47 -4.83 -32.43
#